data_ff03ee62acadf213ea5c00a886427696
#
_entry.id   ff03ee62acadf213ea5c00a886427696
#
_cell.length_a   1.000
_cell.length_b   1.000
_cell.length_c   1.000
_cell.angle_alpha   90.00
_cell.angle_beta   90.00
_cell.angle_gamma   90.00
#
_symmetry.space_group_name_H-M   'P 1'
#
loop_
_entity.id
_entity.type
_entity.pdbx_description
1 polymer ?
#
loop_
_entity_poly.entity_id
_entity_poly.type
_entity_poly.pdbx_seq_one_letter_code
_entity_poly.pdbx_strand_id
1 'polypeptide(L)'
;QQLASAVSMARSGGRILMFGIITAKDGALPFYDLYYKELSLINARVAKSEDYPGAIGLVQRGQVRLDPLISDVMALGDLKAAIGMLGADGGGQRMKIVLEHK
;
A
#
# COMPACT_ATOMS: atom_id res chain seq x y z
N GLN A 1 -3.10 15.25 2.20
CA GLN A 1 -1.89 15.36 3.06
C GLN A 1 -0.75 14.47 2.56
N GLN A 2 -0.95 13.18 2.29
CA GLN A 2 0.14 12.26 1.93
C GLN A 2 0.87 12.63 0.63
N LEU A 3 0.15 13.06 -0.40
CA LEU A 3 0.77 13.46 -1.66
C LEU A 3 1.66 14.70 -1.50
N ALA A 4 1.21 15.71 -0.75
CA ALA A 4 2.01 16.89 -0.49
C ALA A 4 3.30 16.55 0.26
N SER A 5 3.23 15.63 1.23
CA SER A 5 4.42 15.15 1.94
C SER A 5 5.37 14.39 1.00
N ALA A 6 4.85 13.53 0.12
CA ALA A 6 5.66 12.82 -0.87
C ALA A 6 6.38 13.79 -1.82
N VAL A 7 5.67 14.83 -2.29
CA VAL A 7 6.25 15.87 -3.16
C VAL A 7 7.33 16.67 -2.42
N SER A 8 7.09 17.01 -1.14
CA SER A 8 8.07 17.70 -0.31
C SER A 8 9.38 16.92 -0.16
N MET A 9 9.28 15.60 0.09
CA MET A 9 10.43 14.71 0.29
C MET A 9 11.16 14.32 -0.99
N ALA A 10 10.50 14.41 -2.14
CA ALA A 10 11.10 14.03 -3.41
C ALA A 10 12.22 15.00 -3.83
N ARG A 11 13.34 14.44 -4.31
CA ARG A 11 14.39 15.23 -4.96
C ARG A 11 13.94 15.73 -6.32
N SER A 12 14.57 16.78 -6.83
CA SER A 12 14.36 17.25 -8.21
C SER A 12 14.63 16.12 -9.23
N GLY A 13 13.81 16.05 -10.26
CA GLY A 13 13.81 14.98 -11.26
C GLY A 13 13.33 13.63 -10.72
N GLY A 14 12.74 13.61 -9.53
CA GLY A 14 12.28 12.40 -8.86
C GLY A 14 11.00 11.82 -9.45
N ARG A 15 10.69 10.57 -9.06
CA ARG A 15 9.45 9.88 -9.43
C ARG A 15 8.66 9.52 -8.18
N ILE A 16 7.36 9.79 -8.20
CA ILE A 16 6.43 9.43 -7.13
C ILE A 16 5.47 8.38 -7.69
N LEU A 17 5.48 7.20 -7.10
CA LEU A 17 4.54 6.14 -7.44
C LEU A 17 3.30 6.23 -6.55
N MET A 18 2.15 6.36 -7.16
CA MET A 18 0.85 6.37 -6.50
C MET A 18 0.14 5.06 -6.77
N PHE A 19 0.01 4.22 -5.75
CA PHE A 19 -0.70 2.93 -5.86
C PHE A 19 -1.93 2.84 -4.93
N GLY A 20 -2.13 3.81 -4.05
CA GLY A 20 -3.33 3.91 -3.23
C GLY A 20 -4.52 4.45 -4.00
N ILE A 21 -5.73 3.99 -3.65
CA ILE A 21 -6.96 4.52 -4.23
C ILE A 21 -7.30 5.83 -3.54
N ILE A 22 -7.26 6.93 -4.28
CA ILE A 22 -7.72 8.23 -3.82
C ILE A 22 -9.16 8.40 -4.32
N THR A 23 -10.12 8.32 -3.42
CA THR A 23 -11.55 8.45 -3.74
C THR A 23 -12.03 9.91 -3.75
N ALA A 24 -11.25 10.82 -3.19
CA ALA A 24 -11.56 12.24 -3.24
C ALA A 24 -11.52 12.75 -4.68
N LYS A 25 -12.65 13.26 -5.16
CA LYS A 25 -12.75 13.86 -6.51
C LYS A 25 -12.10 15.23 -6.58
N ASP A 26 -12.04 15.92 -5.45
CA ASP A 26 -11.50 17.26 -5.32
C ASP A 26 -10.29 17.23 -4.40
N GLY A 27 -9.15 17.66 -4.89
CA GLY A 27 -7.93 17.76 -4.13
C GLY A 27 -6.98 18.77 -4.75
N ALA A 28 -6.41 19.64 -3.91
CA ALA A 28 -5.35 20.52 -4.36
C ALA A 28 -4.07 19.70 -4.61
N LEU A 29 -3.60 19.74 -5.84
CA LEU A 29 -2.27 19.24 -6.18
C LEU A 29 -1.26 20.38 -5.99
N PRO A 30 -0.08 20.08 -5.43
CA PRO A 30 1.00 21.08 -5.30
C PRO A 30 1.68 21.28 -6.65
N PHE A 31 0.95 21.88 -7.61
CA PHE A 31 1.40 22.03 -8.99
C PHE A 31 2.72 22.78 -9.12
N TYR A 32 2.92 23.82 -8.30
CA TYR A 32 4.16 24.57 -8.33
C TYR A 32 5.37 23.70 -7.98
N ASP A 33 5.28 22.93 -6.91
CA ASP A 33 6.38 22.06 -6.48
C ASP A 33 6.64 20.92 -7.48
N LEU A 34 5.56 20.36 -8.07
CA LEU A 34 5.66 19.34 -9.12
C LEU A 34 6.42 19.91 -10.33
N TYR A 35 6.09 21.12 -10.76
CA TYR A 35 6.75 21.80 -11.87
C TYR A 35 8.19 22.16 -11.52
N TYR A 36 8.40 22.86 -10.39
CA TYR A 36 9.71 23.37 -9.99
C TYR A 36 10.75 22.27 -9.77
N LYS A 37 10.30 21.14 -9.22
CA LYS A 37 11.17 19.97 -9.00
C LYS A 37 11.19 18.99 -10.19
N GLU A 38 10.50 19.27 -11.27
CA GLU A 38 10.41 18.38 -12.45
C GLU A 38 9.99 16.95 -12.08
N LEU A 39 8.96 16.80 -11.21
CA LEU A 39 8.56 15.51 -10.69
C LEU A 39 7.65 14.74 -11.64
N SER A 40 7.86 13.44 -11.75
CA SER A 40 6.97 12.52 -12.46
C SER A 40 6.02 11.85 -11.48
N LEU A 41 4.70 11.96 -11.72
CA LEU A 41 3.69 11.17 -11.01
C LEU A 41 3.31 9.95 -11.84
N ILE A 42 3.48 8.77 -11.28
CA ILE A 42 3.18 7.50 -11.92
C ILE A 42 2.06 6.82 -11.14
N ASN A 43 0.95 6.54 -11.82
CA ASN A 43 -0.15 5.82 -11.22
C ASN A 43 -0.03 4.33 -11.52
N ALA A 44 -0.11 3.51 -10.48
CA ALA A 44 -0.19 2.06 -10.60
C ALA A 44 -1.57 1.59 -10.13
N ARG A 45 -2.16 0.70 -10.89
CA ARG A 45 -3.46 0.11 -10.56
C ARG A 45 -3.42 -1.37 -10.82
N VAL A 46 -3.74 -2.14 -9.81
CA VAL A 46 -3.86 -3.59 -9.86
C VAL A 46 -2.57 -4.29 -10.32
N ALA A 47 -2.24 -5.41 -9.70
CA ALA A 47 -1.17 -6.28 -10.16
C ALA A 47 -1.61 -7.05 -11.41
N LYS A 48 -0.70 -7.23 -12.35
CA LYS A 48 -0.87 -8.13 -13.49
C LYS A 48 -0.38 -9.54 -13.13
N SER A 49 -0.81 -10.54 -13.87
CA SER A 49 -0.40 -11.93 -13.63
C SER A 49 1.13 -12.11 -13.63
N GLU A 50 1.83 -11.36 -14.46
CA GLU A 50 3.29 -11.36 -14.58
C GLU A 50 4.02 -10.79 -13.37
N ASP A 51 3.35 -10.00 -12.52
CA ASP A 51 3.97 -9.38 -11.34
C ASP A 51 4.10 -10.39 -10.16
N TYR A 52 3.20 -11.39 -10.11
CA TYR A 52 3.16 -12.33 -8.98
C TYR A 52 4.41 -13.19 -8.82
N PRO A 53 4.96 -13.82 -9.89
CA PRO A 53 6.19 -14.60 -9.75
C PRO A 53 7.36 -13.78 -9.23
N GLY A 54 7.47 -12.52 -9.70
CA GLY A 54 8.50 -11.59 -9.22
C GLY A 54 8.36 -11.26 -7.74
N ALA A 55 7.15 -10.95 -7.30
CA ALA A 55 6.85 -10.63 -5.90
C ALA A 55 7.10 -11.84 -4.97
N ILE A 56 6.64 -13.04 -5.37
CA ILE A 56 6.89 -14.29 -4.62
C ILE A 56 8.40 -14.54 -4.52
N GLY A 57 9.13 -14.37 -5.61
CA GLY A 57 10.58 -14.55 -5.63
C GLY A 57 11.33 -13.60 -4.70
N LEU A 58 10.86 -12.37 -4.50
CA LEU A 58 11.45 -11.43 -3.53
C LEU A 58 11.33 -11.95 -2.10
N VAL A 59 10.18 -12.52 -1.74
CA VAL A 59 9.94 -13.10 -0.42
C VAL A 59 10.77 -14.37 -0.23
N GLN A 60 10.76 -15.27 -1.22
CA GLN A 60 11.52 -16.53 -1.16
C GLN A 60 13.03 -16.31 -1.00
N ARG A 61 13.58 -15.26 -1.60
CA ARG A 61 14.98 -14.89 -1.44
C ARG A 61 15.27 -14.08 -0.17
N GLY A 62 14.28 -13.85 0.68
CA GLY A 62 14.43 -13.08 1.92
C GLY A 62 14.68 -11.59 1.71
N GLN A 63 14.49 -11.08 0.49
CA GLN A 63 14.66 -9.67 0.18
C GLN A 63 13.51 -8.80 0.72
N VAL A 64 12.34 -9.40 0.90
CA VAL A 64 11.17 -8.78 1.53
C VAL A 64 10.68 -9.69 2.65
N ARG A 65 10.46 -9.13 3.82
CA ARG A 65 9.91 -9.82 4.98
C ARG A 65 8.45 -9.43 5.15
N LEU A 66 7.57 -10.42 5.18
CA LEU A 66 6.12 -10.21 5.35
C LEU A 66 5.66 -10.44 6.80
N ASP A 67 6.40 -11.24 7.58
CA ASP A 67 6.01 -11.60 8.95
C ASP A 67 5.64 -10.39 9.82
N PRO A 68 6.38 -9.25 9.79
CA PRO A 68 6.03 -8.10 10.60
C PRO A 68 4.71 -7.41 10.21
N LEU A 69 4.19 -7.72 9.01
CA LEU A 69 2.93 -7.15 8.50
C LEU A 69 1.72 -8.00 8.86
N ILE A 70 1.95 -9.28 9.23
CA ILE A 70 0.88 -10.19 9.62
C ILE A 70 0.58 -9.97 11.10
N SER A 71 -0.57 -9.36 11.37
CA SER A 71 -0.99 -9.04 12.74
C SER A 71 -1.66 -10.23 13.42
N ASP A 72 -2.45 -10.98 12.66
CA ASP A 72 -3.22 -12.10 13.18
C ASP A 72 -3.30 -13.22 12.12
N VAL A 73 -3.35 -14.48 12.58
CA VAL A 73 -3.62 -15.64 11.76
C VAL A 73 -4.85 -16.34 12.35
N MET A 74 -5.88 -16.57 11.53
CA MET A 74 -7.16 -17.12 11.99
C MET A 74 -7.61 -18.25 11.05
N ALA A 75 -8.50 -19.10 11.54
CA ALA A 75 -9.10 -20.14 10.69
C ALA A 75 -10.06 -19.51 9.67
N LEU A 76 -10.21 -20.13 8.49
CA LEU A 76 -11.15 -19.63 7.47
C LEU A 76 -12.59 -19.51 7.98
N GLY A 77 -13.01 -20.41 8.90
CA GLY A 77 -14.32 -20.33 9.55
C GLY A 77 -14.58 -19.04 10.33
N ASP A 78 -13.53 -18.36 10.75
CA ASP A 78 -13.59 -17.11 11.52
C ASP A 78 -13.62 -15.85 10.66
N LEU A 79 -13.83 -15.97 9.34
CA LEU A 79 -13.84 -14.85 8.39
C LEU A 79 -14.70 -13.67 8.87
N LYS A 80 -15.89 -13.94 9.41
CA LYS A 80 -16.79 -12.88 9.89
C LYS A 80 -16.19 -12.10 11.06
N ALA A 81 -15.55 -12.81 11.98
CA ALA A 81 -14.85 -12.19 13.11
C ALA A 81 -13.64 -11.37 12.62
N ALA A 82 -12.86 -11.91 11.68
CA ALA A 82 -11.72 -11.22 11.08
C ALA A 82 -12.12 -9.90 10.41
N ILE A 83 -13.22 -9.88 9.65
CA ILE A 83 -13.77 -8.66 9.05
C ILE A 83 -14.19 -7.66 10.13
N GLY A 84 -14.86 -8.13 11.19
CA GLY A 84 -15.25 -7.27 12.31
C GLY A 84 -14.05 -6.63 13.02
N MET A 85 -12.96 -7.36 13.15
CA MET A 85 -11.72 -6.85 13.77
C MET A 85 -11.05 -5.75 12.92
N LEU A 86 -11.18 -5.79 11.59
CA LEU A 86 -10.66 -4.74 10.70
C LEU A 86 -11.54 -3.48 10.70
N GLY A 87 -12.85 -3.65 10.92
CA GLY A 87 -13.82 -2.55 10.93
C GLY A 87 -14.01 -1.85 12.28
N ALA A 88 -13.60 -2.49 13.38
CA ALA A 88 -13.63 -1.88 14.69
C ALA A 88 -12.48 -0.86 14.85
N ASP A 89 -12.65 0.13 15.73
CA ASP A 89 -11.69 1.25 15.95
C ASP A 89 -10.25 0.84 16.31
N GLY A 90 -9.98 -0.45 16.41
CA GLY A 90 -8.65 -1.05 16.57
C GLY A 90 -7.83 -1.15 15.28
N GLY A 91 -8.32 -0.67 14.15
CA GLY A 91 -7.63 -0.76 12.85
C GLY A 91 -6.25 -0.10 12.81
N GLY A 92 -5.94 0.78 13.75
CA GLY A 92 -4.62 1.41 13.85
C GLY A 92 -3.48 0.47 14.27
N GLN A 93 -3.77 -0.70 14.81
CA GLN A 93 -2.77 -1.67 15.28
C GLN A 93 -2.69 -2.93 14.42
N ARG A 94 -3.64 -3.12 13.49
CA ARG A 94 -3.68 -4.30 12.60
C ARG A 94 -3.39 -3.91 11.18
N MET A 95 -2.43 -4.61 10.56
CA MET A 95 -2.06 -4.37 9.16
C MET A 95 -2.63 -5.45 8.25
N LYS A 96 -2.54 -6.71 8.63
CA LYS A 96 -2.98 -7.84 7.82
C LYS A 96 -3.46 -8.99 8.70
N ILE A 97 -4.67 -9.48 8.44
CA ILE A 97 -5.17 -10.74 8.99
C ILE A 97 -5.08 -11.79 7.89
N VAL A 98 -4.42 -12.89 8.17
CA VAL A 98 -4.32 -14.04 7.27
C VAL A 98 -5.31 -15.11 7.73
N LEU A 99 -6.07 -15.67 6.79
CA LEU A 99 -6.96 -16.80 7.05
C LEU A 99 -6.32 -18.07 6.52
N GLU A 100 -6.14 -19.05 7.39
CA GLU A 100 -5.65 -20.37 7.01
C GLU A 100 -6.81 -21.29 6.64
N HIS A 101 -6.65 -21.96 5.51
CA HIS A 101 -7.51 -23.04 5.09
C HIS A 101 -6.83 -24.38 5.47
N LYS A 102 -7.41 -25.07 6.43
CA LYS A 102 -7.00 -26.42 6.81
C LYS A 102 -7.97 -27.43 6.21
#